data_0b2925c3bb6f5fe70298018e9d30536b
#
_entry.id   0b2925c3bb6f5fe70298018e9d30536b
#
_cell.length_a   1.000
_cell.length_b   1.000
_cell.length_c   1.000
_cell.angle_alpha   90.00
_cell.angle_beta   90.00
_cell.angle_gamma   90.00
#
_symmetry.space_group_name_H-M   'P 1'
#
loop_
_entity.id
_entity.type
_entity.pdbx_description
1 polymer ?
#
loop_
_entity_poly.entity_id
_entity_poly.type
_entity_poly.pdbx_seq_one_letter_code
_entity_poly.pdbx_strand_id
1 'polypeptide(L)'
;GVRNGINIINDSSIILVLEAPNKEFTYVIGDWTNWTIEPNYRMKKTNDGRYWIEINDLSPEIEYRFQYFVDAKIKIADPYSTKIISSYDQYIPNSVYPNLISYPENLTNHAVSVVKTQQDEYVWESNDFQVPDSRDLVIYELLIRDFSFRSDYQTVIDSLDYLKKLGINAIELMPVIEYDGL
;
A
#
# COMPACT_ATOMS: atom_id res chain seq x y z
N GLY A 1 -20.15 3.64 6.26
CA GLY A 1 -19.60 4.93 5.81
C GLY A 1 -18.18 4.74 5.30
N VAL A 2 -17.70 5.66 4.47
CA VAL A 2 -16.32 5.63 3.97
C VAL A 2 -15.33 5.93 5.09
N ARG A 3 -14.21 5.21 5.08
CA ARG A 3 -13.09 5.37 6.04
C ARG A 3 -11.95 6.18 5.40
N ASN A 4 -11.01 6.63 6.21
CA ASN A 4 -9.79 7.27 5.69
C ASN A 4 -9.04 6.33 4.76
N GLY A 5 -8.42 6.88 3.71
CA GLY A 5 -7.71 6.14 2.69
C GLY A 5 -8.55 5.80 1.47
N ILE A 6 -8.19 4.74 0.79
CA ILE A 6 -8.79 4.26 -0.45
C ILE A 6 -10.01 3.40 -0.13
N ASN A 7 -11.18 3.76 -0.66
CA ASN A 7 -12.41 2.98 -0.58
C ASN A 7 -12.82 2.54 -1.99
N ILE A 8 -12.70 1.27 -2.30
CA ILE A 8 -13.19 0.69 -3.56
C ILE A 8 -14.72 0.57 -3.45
N ILE A 9 -15.44 1.19 -4.39
CA ILE A 9 -16.90 1.19 -4.41
C ILE A 9 -17.42 0.10 -5.35
N ASN A 10 -16.78 -0.02 -6.51
CA ASN A 10 -17.03 -1.05 -7.52
C ASN A 10 -15.82 -1.13 -8.46
N ASP A 11 -15.92 -1.94 -9.50
CA ASP A 11 -14.83 -2.18 -10.46
C ASP A 11 -14.35 -0.94 -11.22
N SER A 12 -15.13 0.14 -11.23
CA SER A 12 -14.83 1.36 -11.99
C SER A 12 -14.78 2.64 -11.16
N SER A 13 -14.97 2.56 -9.84
CA SER A 13 -14.97 3.75 -8.99
C SER A 13 -14.39 3.54 -7.60
N ILE A 14 -13.72 4.58 -7.12
CA ILE A 14 -13.15 4.65 -5.77
C ILE A 14 -13.54 5.96 -5.10
N ILE A 15 -13.57 5.96 -3.77
CA ILE A 15 -13.59 7.18 -2.97
C ILE A 15 -12.27 7.29 -2.21
N LEU A 16 -11.58 8.39 -2.40
CA LEU A 16 -10.36 8.73 -1.67
C LEU A 16 -10.71 9.67 -0.52
N VAL A 17 -10.22 9.37 0.69
CA VAL A 17 -10.46 10.18 1.89
C VAL A 17 -9.15 10.45 2.60
N LEU A 18 -8.77 11.74 2.69
CA LEU A 18 -7.59 12.18 3.41
C LEU A 18 -8.00 12.97 4.67
N GLU A 19 -7.50 12.56 5.83
CA GLU A 19 -7.57 13.37 7.03
C GLU A 19 -6.41 14.36 7.04
N ALA A 20 -6.72 15.64 6.90
CA ALA A 20 -5.73 16.72 6.85
C ALA A 20 -6.26 17.97 7.57
N PRO A 21 -6.34 17.94 8.92
CA PRO A 21 -6.84 19.06 9.70
C PRO A 21 -5.97 20.30 9.51
N ASN A 22 -6.59 21.47 9.55
CA ASN A 22 -5.92 22.75 9.39
C ASN A 22 -5.30 23.01 8.00
N LYS A 23 -5.74 22.27 6.97
CA LYS A 23 -5.40 22.53 5.57
C LYS A 23 -6.52 23.29 4.87
N GLU A 24 -6.13 24.07 3.85
CA GLU A 24 -7.10 24.92 3.13
C GLU A 24 -7.77 24.14 2.01
N PHE A 25 -6.98 23.42 1.23
CA PHE A 25 -7.48 22.62 0.09
C PHE A 25 -6.54 21.44 -0.23
N THR A 26 -7.09 20.48 -0.94
CA THR A 26 -6.33 19.32 -1.43
C THR A 26 -6.81 18.96 -2.83
N TYR A 27 -5.88 18.60 -3.68
CA TYR A 27 -6.14 17.99 -4.99
C TYR A 27 -5.65 16.55 -5.00
N VAL A 28 -6.23 15.74 -5.87
CA VAL A 28 -5.64 14.45 -6.28
C VAL A 28 -4.95 14.67 -7.61
N ILE A 29 -3.69 14.27 -7.71
CA ILE A 29 -2.91 14.26 -8.94
C ILE A 29 -2.45 12.83 -9.21
N GLY A 30 -2.39 12.44 -10.47
CA GLY A 30 -2.02 11.07 -10.82
C GLY A 30 -2.19 10.77 -12.30
N ASP A 31 -2.25 9.50 -12.65
CA ASP A 31 -2.35 9.05 -14.04
C ASP A 31 -3.57 9.63 -14.76
N TRP A 32 -4.69 9.80 -14.08
CA TRP A 32 -5.92 10.39 -14.65
C TRP A 32 -5.89 11.91 -14.82
N THR A 33 -4.88 12.61 -14.28
CA THR A 33 -4.70 14.08 -14.43
C THR A 33 -3.41 14.42 -15.16
N ASN A 34 -2.68 13.44 -15.71
CA ASN A 34 -1.31 13.61 -16.22
C ASN A 34 -0.41 14.35 -15.22
N TRP A 35 -0.60 14.08 -13.90
CA TRP A 35 0.16 14.65 -12.78
C TRP A 35 0.08 16.17 -12.64
N THR A 36 -0.96 16.77 -13.21
CA THR A 36 -1.24 18.21 -13.12
C THR A 36 -2.43 18.49 -12.20
N ILE A 37 -2.53 19.75 -11.73
CA ILE A 37 -3.68 20.21 -10.96
C ILE A 37 -4.83 20.45 -11.92
N GLU A 38 -5.95 19.78 -11.67
CA GLU A 38 -7.17 19.96 -12.43
C GLU A 38 -8.35 20.30 -11.51
N PRO A 39 -9.20 21.27 -11.85
CA PRO A 39 -10.30 21.72 -11.00
C PRO A 39 -11.25 20.60 -10.58
N ASN A 40 -11.52 19.64 -11.47
CA ASN A 40 -12.41 18.51 -11.23
C ASN A 40 -11.86 17.51 -10.18
N TYR A 41 -10.56 17.56 -9.93
CA TYR A 41 -9.87 16.70 -8.95
C TYR A 41 -9.57 17.42 -7.63
N ARG A 42 -10.22 18.57 -7.40
CA ARG A 42 -10.20 19.22 -6.08
C ARG A 42 -11.08 18.43 -5.11
N MET A 43 -10.54 18.01 -4.00
CA MET A 43 -11.26 17.27 -2.97
C MET A 43 -12.25 18.18 -2.23
N LYS A 44 -13.39 17.61 -1.87
CA LYS A 44 -14.42 18.26 -1.04
C LYS A 44 -14.02 18.17 0.42
N LYS A 45 -14.07 19.31 1.12
CA LYS A 45 -13.76 19.39 2.55
C LYS A 45 -15.00 19.13 3.38
N THR A 46 -14.85 18.31 4.43
CA THR A 46 -15.86 18.09 5.45
C THR A 46 -15.60 18.96 6.70
N ASN A 47 -16.60 19.08 7.57
CA ASN A 47 -16.49 19.94 8.77
C ASN A 47 -15.52 19.37 9.82
N ASP A 48 -15.20 18.09 9.76
CA ASP A 48 -14.28 17.40 10.68
C ASP A 48 -12.83 17.38 10.19
N GLY A 49 -12.51 18.13 9.14
CA GLY A 49 -11.14 18.28 8.63
C GLY A 49 -10.68 17.20 7.66
N ARG A 50 -11.60 16.35 7.20
CA ARG A 50 -11.33 15.39 6.13
C ARG A 50 -11.60 16.00 4.77
N TYR A 51 -10.92 15.45 3.77
CA TYR A 51 -11.09 15.75 2.35
C TYR A 51 -11.45 14.47 1.63
N TRP A 52 -12.39 14.54 0.68
CA TRP A 52 -12.80 13.38 -0.08
C TRP A 52 -13.08 13.72 -1.53
N ILE A 53 -12.93 12.72 -2.39
CA ILE A 53 -13.28 12.79 -3.81
C ILE A 53 -13.65 11.38 -4.29
N GLU A 54 -14.59 11.33 -5.21
CA GLU A 54 -14.92 10.13 -5.98
C GLU A 54 -14.22 10.19 -7.33
N ILE A 55 -13.53 9.12 -7.69
CA ILE A 55 -12.88 8.93 -8.99
C ILE A 55 -13.63 7.82 -9.70
N ASN A 56 -14.11 8.13 -10.91
CA ASN A 56 -14.92 7.23 -11.74
C ASN A 56 -14.17 6.87 -13.03
N ASP A 57 -14.78 5.99 -13.83
CA ASP A 57 -14.29 5.56 -15.14
C ASP A 57 -12.91 4.84 -15.09
N LEU A 58 -12.61 4.18 -13.97
CA LEU A 58 -11.44 3.34 -13.84
C LEU A 58 -11.65 1.99 -14.51
N SER A 59 -10.57 1.44 -15.08
CA SER A 59 -10.54 0.07 -15.59
C SER A 59 -10.06 -0.88 -14.49
N PRO A 60 -10.78 -1.98 -14.19
CA PRO A 60 -10.49 -2.84 -13.04
C PRO A 60 -9.11 -3.50 -13.08
N GLU A 61 -8.61 -3.80 -14.28
CA GLU A 61 -7.32 -4.46 -14.48
C GLU A 61 -6.10 -3.51 -14.41
N ILE A 62 -6.33 -2.19 -14.40
CA ILE A 62 -5.25 -1.20 -14.47
C ILE A 62 -4.86 -0.74 -13.07
N GLU A 63 -3.57 -0.70 -12.82
CA GLU A 63 -3.00 -0.01 -11.67
C GLU A 63 -2.88 1.48 -11.97
N TYR A 64 -3.46 2.30 -11.11
CA TYR A 64 -3.41 3.75 -11.20
C TYR A 64 -2.53 4.32 -10.10
N ARG A 65 -1.64 5.25 -10.46
CA ARG A 65 -0.73 5.94 -9.54
C ARG A 65 -1.27 7.31 -9.19
N PHE A 66 -1.21 7.70 -7.92
CA PHE A 66 -1.68 9.00 -7.48
C PHE A 66 -0.99 9.50 -6.22
N GLN A 67 -1.14 10.79 -5.98
CA GLN A 67 -0.78 11.47 -4.74
C GLN A 67 -1.85 12.50 -4.36
N TYR A 68 -1.88 12.86 -3.09
CA TYR A 68 -2.55 14.07 -2.63
C TYR A 68 -1.60 15.26 -2.76
N PHE A 69 -2.11 16.37 -3.28
CA PHE A 69 -1.38 17.62 -3.37
C PHE A 69 -2.05 18.65 -2.46
N VAL A 70 -1.51 18.80 -1.25
CA VAL A 70 -2.09 19.56 -0.15
C VAL A 70 -1.55 20.98 -0.18
N ASP A 71 -2.45 21.99 -0.14
CA ASP A 71 -2.16 23.42 -0.14
C ASP A 71 -1.21 23.86 -1.27
N ALA A 72 -1.18 23.13 -2.39
CA ALA A 72 -0.27 23.30 -3.52
C ALA A 72 1.23 23.34 -3.10
N LYS A 73 1.59 22.64 -2.03
CA LYS A 73 2.95 22.64 -1.46
C LYS A 73 3.46 21.25 -1.14
N ILE A 74 2.57 20.36 -0.66
CA ILE A 74 2.97 19.07 -0.12
C ILE A 74 2.36 17.97 -0.98
N LYS A 75 3.20 17.14 -1.60
CA LYS A 75 2.80 15.92 -2.28
C LYS A 75 3.01 14.74 -1.35
N ILE A 76 1.98 13.94 -1.13
CA ILE A 76 2.05 12.74 -0.29
C ILE A 76 1.30 11.59 -0.91
N ALA A 77 1.81 10.38 -0.72
CA ALA A 77 1.05 9.15 -0.93
C ALA A 77 -0.12 9.08 0.08
N ASP A 78 -1.11 8.25 -0.21
CA ASP A 78 -2.16 7.96 0.75
C ASP A 78 -1.57 7.19 1.95
N PRO A 79 -1.75 7.67 3.20
CA PRO A 79 -1.21 6.99 4.38
C PRO A 79 -1.76 5.58 4.63
N TYR A 80 -2.87 5.23 3.99
CA TYR A 80 -3.53 3.93 4.11
C TYR A 80 -3.36 3.07 2.85
N SER A 81 -2.49 3.47 1.91
CA SER A 81 -2.20 2.66 0.73
C SER A 81 -1.61 1.32 1.11
N THR A 82 -2.08 0.27 0.46
CA THR A 82 -1.52 -1.09 0.56
C THR A 82 -0.37 -1.32 -0.42
N LYS A 83 -0.24 -0.45 -1.42
CA LYS A 83 0.86 -0.45 -2.38
C LYS A 83 1.32 0.97 -2.63
N ILE A 84 2.62 1.20 -2.45
CA ILE A 84 3.30 2.44 -2.81
C ILE A 84 4.49 2.12 -3.70
N ILE A 85 4.92 3.10 -4.47
CA ILE A 85 6.13 3.04 -5.28
C ILE A 85 6.97 4.30 -5.08
N SER A 86 8.26 4.16 -5.24
CA SER A 86 9.25 5.23 -5.18
C SER A 86 10.22 5.20 -6.37
N SER A 87 11.03 6.23 -6.53
CA SER A 87 12.05 6.26 -7.58
C SER A 87 13.15 5.19 -7.39
N TYR A 88 13.25 4.62 -6.19
CA TYR A 88 14.22 3.55 -5.90
C TYR A 88 13.76 2.17 -6.37
N ASP A 89 12.48 1.98 -6.65
CA ASP A 89 11.89 0.69 -7.05
C ASP A 89 12.41 0.21 -8.42
N GLN A 90 12.99 1.09 -9.21
CA GLN A 90 13.67 0.72 -10.45
C GLN A 90 14.81 -0.31 -10.24
N TYR A 91 15.31 -0.43 -9.02
CA TYR A 91 16.36 -1.38 -8.65
C TYR A 91 15.79 -2.74 -8.18
N ILE A 92 14.48 -2.88 -8.02
CA ILE A 92 13.84 -4.16 -7.67
C ILE A 92 13.85 -5.07 -8.90
N PRO A 93 14.50 -6.24 -8.82
CA PRO A 93 14.54 -7.15 -9.96
C PRO A 93 13.16 -7.75 -10.27
N ASN A 94 12.85 -7.98 -11.54
CA ASN A 94 11.63 -8.68 -11.95
C ASN A 94 11.49 -10.09 -11.37
N SER A 95 12.58 -10.71 -10.93
CA SER A 95 12.56 -11.99 -10.21
C SER A 95 12.01 -11.89 -8.80
N VAL A 96 12.05 -10.69 -8.20
CA VAL A 96 11.52 -10.40 -6.85
C VAL A 96 10.10 -9.86 -6.96
N TYR A 97 9.86 -8.90 -7.83
CA TYR A 97 8.52 -8.36 -8.09
C TYR A 97 8.27 -8.27 -9.60
N PRO A 98 7.62 -9.28 -10.19
CA PRO A 98 7.30 -9.27 -11.62
C PRO A 98 6.31 -8.16 -11.98
N ASN A 99 6.59 -7.46 -13.08
CA ASN A 99 5.69 -6.44 -13.64
C ASN A 99 5.34 -5.29 -12.67
N LEU A 100 6.27 -4.91 -11.78
CA LEU A 100 6.08 -3.74 -10.95
C LEU A 100 5.84 -2.51 -11.83
N ILE A 101 4.75 -1.78 -11.55
CA ILE A 101 4.47 -0.54 -12.26
C ILE A 101 5.60 0.47 -12.01
N SER A 102 6.05 1.14 -13.07
CA SER A 102 7.18 2.08 -12.97
C SER A 102 6.78 3.35 -12.21
N TYR A 103 7.72 3.93 -11.47
CA TYR A 103 7.57 5.25 -10.88
C TYR A 103 7.40 6.32 -11.97
N PRO A 104 6.54 7.35 -11.79
CA PRO A 104 6.29 8.39 -12.79
C PRO A 104 7.42 9.44 -12.78
N GLU A 105 8.59 9.05 -13.30
CA GLU A 105 9.80 9.89 -13.35
C GLU A 105 9.53 11.25 -13.99
N ASN A 106 10.13 12.29 -13.44
CA ASN A 106 10.02 13.69 -13.88
C ASN A 106 8.61 14.32 -13.80
N LEU A 107 7.59 13.57 -13.38
CA LEU A 107 6.23 14.09 -13.21
C LEU A 107 5.93 14.45 -11.76
N THR A 108 6.54 13.73 -10.83
CA THR A 108 6.37 13.96 -9.40
C THR A 108 7.63 13.62 -8.61
N ASN A 109 7.52 13.75 -7.29
CA ASN A 109 8.55 13.39 -6.31
C ASN A 109 7.87 12.73 -5.09
N HIS A 110 8.66 12.11 -4.21
CA HIS A 110 8.23 11.34 -3.05
C HIS A 110 7.46 10.06 -3.42
N ALA A 111 7.08 9.29 -2.43
CA ALA A 111 6.31 8.06 -2.61
C ALA A 111 4.96 8.34 -3.28
N VAL A 112 4.52 7.38 -4.09
CA VAL A 112 3.30 7.44 -4.88
C VAL A 112 2.42 6.25 -4.53
N SER A 113 1.14 6.50 -4.26
CA SER A 113 0.15 5.43 -4.04
C SER A 113 -0.22 4.74 -5.34
N VAL A 114 -0.46 3.44 -5.25
CA VAL A 114 -0.99 2.64 -6.35
C VAL A 114 -2.32 2.03 -5.94
N VAL A 115 -3.32 2.15 -6.81
CA VAL A 115 -4.64 1.55 -6.62
C VAL A 115 -5.07 0.78 -7.86
N LYS A 116 -5.67 -0.38 -7.64
CA LYS A 116 -6.38 -1.20 -8.62
C LYS A 116 -7.74 -1.53 -8.04
N THR A 117 -8.82 -1.36 -8.81
CA THR A 117 -10.18 -1.58 -8.30
C THR A 117 -10.52 -3.05 -8.17
N GLN A 118 -10.07 -3.89 -9.07
CA GLN A 118 -10.16 -5.33 -8.94
C GLN A 118 -8.92 -5.87 -8.24
N GLN A 119 -9.12 -6.48 -7.08
CA GLN A 119 -8.09 -7.19 -6.34
C GLN A 119 -8.50 -8.66 -6.25
N ASP A 120 -7.56 -9.56 -6.53
CA ASP A 120 -7.76 -10.97 -6.30
C ASP A 120 -7.86 -11.21 -4.78
N GLU A 121 -8.97 -11.79 -4.33
CA GLU A 121 -9.08 -12.20 -2.95
C GLU A 121 -8.12 -13.36 -2.68
N TYR A 122 -7.33 -13.21 -1.62
CA TYR A 122 -6.51 -14.33 -1.15
C TYR A 122 -7.41 -15.42 -0.56
N VAL A 123 -7.37 -16.61 -1.13
CA VAL A 123 -8.10 -17.77 -0.62
C VAL A 123 -7.28 -18.47 0.45
N TRP A 124 -7.71 -18.35 1.70
CA TRP A 124 -7.07 -19.04 2.81
C TRP A 124 -7.30 -20.55 2.71
N GLU A 125 -6.24 -21.33 2.71
CA GLU A 125 -6.33 -22.80 2.72
C GLU A 125 -6.68 -23.35 4.10
N SER A 126 -6.37 -22.61 5.17
CA SER A 126 -6.61 -23.00 6.55
C SER A 126 -7.58 -22.02 7.22
N ASN A 127 -8.86 -22.41 7.28
CA ASN A 127 -9.92 -21.61 7.93
C ASN A 127 -10.16 -22.01 9.38
N ASP A 128 -9.63 -23.17 9.83
CA ASP A 128 -9.88 -23.74 11.15
C ASP A 128 -8.72 -23.53 12.13
N PHE A 129 -7.80 -22.60 11.83
CA PHE A 129 -6.65 -22.35 12.66
C PHE A 129 -7.09 -21.84 14.05
N GLN A 130 -6.65 -22.55 15.09
CA GLN A 130 -6.84 -22.14 16.48
C GLN A 130 -5.56 -21.47 16.99
N VAL A 131 -5.68 -20.22 17.39
CA VAL A 131 -4.56 -19.49 18.01
C VAL A 131 -4.19 -20.15 19.33
N PRO A 132 -2.94 -20.54 19.55
CA PRO A 132 -2.48 -21.06 20.85
C PRO A 132 -2.72 -20.06 21.99
N ASP A 133 -2.82 -20.57 23.25
CA ASP A 133 -2.81 -19.68 24.42
C ASP A 133 -1.53 -18.84 24.41
N SER A 134 -1.63 -17.58 24.76
CA SER A 134 -0.50 -16.66 24.75
C SER A 134 0.70 -17.12 25.63
N ARG A 135 0.42 -17.94 26.64
CA ARG A 135 1.43 -18.53 27.54
C ARG A 135 2.21 -19.69 26.92
N ASP A 136 1.66 -20.27 25.84
CA ASP A 136 2.26 -21.43 25.15
C ASP A 136 2.97 -21.00 23.86
N LEU A 137 3.06 -19.69 23.60
CA LEU A 137 3.75 -19.16 22.43
C LEU A 137 5.27 -19.33 22.56
N VAL A 138 5.86 -19.91 21.52
CA VAL A 138 7.30 -19.92 21.26
C VAL A 138 7.52 -19.06 20.02
N ILE A 139 7.91 -17.81 20.27
CA ILE A 139 7.98 -16.77 19.25
C ILE A 139 9.38 -16.73 18.65
N TYR A 140 9.46 -16.67 17.33
CA TYR A 140 10.69 -16.41 16.58
C TYR A 140 10.57 -15.06 15.88
N GLU A 141 11.34 -14.09 16.35
CA GLU A 141 11.41 -12.78 15.70
C GLU A 141 12.30 -12.88 14.46
N LEU A 142 11.83 -12.36 13.33
CA LEU A 142 12.42 -12.60 12.02
C LEU A 142 12.46 -11.33 11.19
N LEU A 143 13.64 -10.97 10.70
CA LEU A 143 13.82 -9.98 9.63
C LEU A 143 13.99 -10.70 8.29
N ILE A 144 13.03 -10.58 7.39
CA ILE A 144 13.02 -11.28 6.09
C ILE A 144 14.30 -10.99 5.29
N ARG A 145 14.74 -9.73 5.27
CA ARG A 145 15.96 -9.31 4.58
C ARG A 145 17.19 -10.11 4.98
N ASP A 146 17.32 -10.43 6.27
CA ASP A 146 18.53 -11.03 6.85
C ASP A 146 18.37 -12.54 7.13
N PHE A 147 17.16 -13.08 6.95
CA PHE A 147 16.89 -14.50 7.22
C PHE A 147 17.59 -15.44 6.25
N SER A 148 17.73 -15.04 4.99
CA SER A 148 18.40 -15.84 3.97
C SER A 148 19.06 -14.96 2.91
N PHE A 149 19.90 -15.56 2.08
CA PHE A 149 20.54 -14.86 0.96
C PHE A 149 19.56 -14.35 -0.12
N ARG A 150 18.34 -14.92 -0.20
CA ARG A 150 17.33 -14.49 -1.16
C ARG A 150 16.51 -13.28 -0.69
N SER A 151 16.47 -13.06 0.62
CA SER A 151 15.76 -11.91 1.24
C SER A 151 14.29 -11.79 0.81
N ASP A 152 13.61 -12.93 0.62
CA ASP A 152 12.23 -12.98 0.13
C ASP A 152 11.30 -13.78 1.05
N TYR A 153 10.00 -13.53 0.94
CA TYR A 153 8.96 -14.25 1.70
C TYR A 153 8.94 -15.75 1.37
N GLN A 154 9.22 -16.12 0.12
CA GLN A 154 9.18 -17.51 -0.31
C GLN A 154 10.17 -18.36 0.48
N THR A 155 11.38 -17.85 0.74
CA THR A 155 12.36 -18.58 1.54
C THR A 155 11.91 -18.76 2.99
N VAL A 156 11.19 -17.78 3.54
CA VAL A 156 10.59 -17.95 4.89
C VAL A 156 9.53 -19.04 4.86
N ILE A 157 8.63 -19.03 3.85
CA ILE A 157 7.60 -20.05 3.67
C ILE A 157 8.23 -21.44 3.54
N ASP A 158 9.24 -21.58 2.69
CA ASP A 158 9.97 -22.84 2.49
C ASP A 158 10.64 -23.36 3.77
N SER A 159 10.89 -22.47 4.74
CA SER A 159 11.53 -22.78 6.02
C SER A 159 10.56 -23.06 7.18
N LEU A 160 9.24 -22.88 6.98
CA LEU A 160 8.25 -23.03 8.06
C LEU A 160 8.29 -24.42 8.71
N ASP A 161 8.46 -25.47 7.93
CA ASP A 161 8.56 -26.83 8.47
C ASP A 161 9.79 -27.04 9.37
N TYR A 162 10.89 -26.38 9.04
CA TYR A 162 12.09 -26.38 9.87
C TYR A 162 11.83 -25.65 11.19
N LEU A 163 11.27 -24.44 11.14
CA LEU A 163 10.94 -23.65 12.33
C LEU A 163 9.94 -24.39 13.24
N LYS A 164 8.94 -25.03 12.64
CA LYS A 164 7.98 -25.86 13.38
C LYS A 164 8.65 -27.04 14.09
N LYS A 165 9.62 -27.70 13.44
CA LYS A 165 10.40 -28.80 14.05
C LYS A 165 11.27 -28.34 15.23
N LEU A 166 11.68 -27.07 15.25
CA LEU A 166 12.36 -26.45 16.40
C LEU A 166 11.41 -26.12 17.56
N GLY A 167 10.10 -26.32 17.39
CA GLY A 167 9.10 -26.00 18.40
C GLY A 167 8.55 -24.56 18.31
N ILE A 168 8.90 -23.80 17.26
CA ILE A 168 8.37 -22.48 17.01
C ILE A 168 6.90 -22.61 16.60
N ASN A 169 6.01 -21.86 17.24
CA ASN A 169 4.59 -21.83 16.91
C ASN A 169 4.03 -20.42 16.62
N ALA A 170 4.89 -19.41 16.70
CA ALA A 170 4.59 -18.05 16.29
C ALA A 170 5.82 -17.40 15.64
N ILE A 171 5.60 -16.63 14.58
CA ILE A 171 6.63 -15.81 13.95
C ILE A 171 6.22 -14.35 14.10
N GLU A 172 7.13 -13.54 14.63
CA GLU A 172 7.01 -12.09 14.67
C GLU A 172 7.89 -11.50 13.57
N LEU A 173 7.24 -11.00 12.51
CA LEU A 173 7.97 -10.35 11.43
C LEU A 173 8.39 -8.95 11.86
N MET A 174 9.68 -8.66 11.79
CA MET A 174 10.17 -7.29 11.87
C MET A 174 9.56 -6.47 10.72
N PRO A 175 9.50 -5.13 10.83
CA PRO A 175 8.79 -4.30 9.89
C PRO A 175 9.09 -4.63 8.43
N VAL A 176 8.05 -4.88 7.64
CA VAL A 176 8.10 -5.23 6.21
C VAL A 176 7.54 -4.13 5.32
N ILE A 177 7.10 -3.03 5.93
CA ILE A 177 6.65 -1.83 5.22
C ILE A 177 7.85 -1.05 4.72
N GLU A 178 7.70 -0.42 3.56
CA GLU A 178 8.69 0.50 3.05
C GLU A 178 8.87 1.67 4.02
N TYR A 179 10.13 2.05 4.26
CA TYR A 179 10.45 3.25 5.01
C TYR A 179 11.47 4.09 4.23
N ASP A 180 11.37 5.40 4.37
CA ASP A 180 12.31 6.34 3.76
C ASP A 180 13.56 6.46 4.64
N GLY A 181 14.54 5.63 4.34
CA GLY A 181 15.82 5.59 5.05
C GLY A 181 16.86 4.74 4.35
N LEU A 182 18.12 5.11 4.52
CA LEU A 182 19.28 4.39 3.99
C LEU A 182 19.70 3.25 4.91
#